data_64d7d91053dd76d51622f1554835aba7
#
_entry.id   64d7d91053dd76d51622f1554835aba7
#
_cell.length_a   1.000
_cell.length_b   1.000
_cell.length_c   1.000
_cell.angle_alpha   90.00
_cell.angle_beta   90.00
_cell.angle_gamma   90.00
#
_symmetry.space_group_name_H-M   'P 1'
#
loop_
_entity.id
_entity.type
_entity.pdbx_description
1 polymer ?
#
loop_
_entity_poly.entity_id
_entity_poly.type
_entity_poly.pdbx_seq_one_letter_code
_entity_poly.pdbx_strand_id
1 'polypeptide(L)'
;MIKTFSIVALLITLFNFGSFAEEIQAFNFTKEEFDNLTVRKIKKKTKYTLGSNENGNFLKAEAEGQASGLGKEILINLNKTPFLNITWKVEKDLFGIDEKSKKGHDYAARVFVIKKTGSTALSNRAINYVFSSNEEIGQYWRSPFTKKSIDYVLATTKTNNNEWVTVKTNVKKDFKKLHDLDVDELNGVAIMTDTDNSKIKSIAYYQNIYFSSE
;
A
#
# COMPACT_ATOMS: atom_id res chain seq x y z
N MET A 1 -18.86 6.29 76.79
CA MET A 1 -19.06 5.47 75.59
C MET A 1 -18.71 6.27 74.40
N ILE A 2 -17.52 6.07 73.87
CA ILE A 2 -17.02 6.80 72.65
C ILE A 2 -17.19 5.80 71.52
N LYS A 3 -18.06 6.17 70.49
CA LYS A 3 -18.25 5.38 69.26
C LYS A 3 -17.20 5.81 68.24
N THR A 4 -16.27 4.93 67.92
CA THR A 4 -15.31 5.07 66.84
C THR A 4 -15.98 4.73 65.49
N PHE A 5 -16.07 5.71 64.58
CA PHE A 5 -16.46 5.49 63.20
C PHE A 5 -15.23 5.13 62.36
N SER A 6 -15.16 3.90 61.86
CA SER A 6 -14.15 3.48 60.87
C SER A 6 -14.58 3.94 59.46
N ILE A 7 -13.81 4.81 58.88
CA ILE A 7 -13.95 5.21 57.46
C ILE A 7 -13.19 4.18 56.64
N VAL A 8 -13.92 3.37 55.86
CA VAL A 8 -13.31 2.48 54.83
C VAL A 8 -13.12 3.31 53.59
N ALA A 9 -11.89 3.65 53.28
CA ALA A 9 -11.50 4.30 52.04
C ALA A 9 -11.48 3.25 50.91
N LEU A 10 -12.43 3.34 49.99
CA LEU A 10 -12.49 2.52 48.78
C LEU A 10 -11.49 3.08 47.74
N LEU A 11 -10.31 2.42 47.59
CA LEU A 11 -9.37 2.73 46.50
C LEU A 11 -9.94 2.20 45.18
N ILE A 12 -10.47 3.11 44.36
CA ILE A 12 -10.84 2.81 42.98
C ILE A 12 -9.57 2.91 42.14
N THR A 13 -8.97 1.78 41.81
CA THR A 13 -7.90 1.70 40.81
C THR A 13 -8.51 1.84 39.43
N LEU A 14 -8.35 3.02 38.80
CA LEU A 14 -8.67 3.24 37.41
C LEU A 14 -7.66 2.48 36.53
N PHE A 15 -8.04 1.32 36.05
CA PHE A 15 -7.31 0.66 34.96
C PHE A 15 -7.53 1.48 33.70
N ASN A 16 -6.52 2.23 33.29
CA ASN A 16 -6.45 2.78 31.93
C ASN A 16 -6.19 1.61 30.97
N PHE A 17 -7.25 1.08 30.37
CA PHE A 17 -7.11 0.24 29.18
C PHE A 17 -6.66 1.16 28.04
N GLY A 18 -5.36 1.22 27.78
CA GLY A 18 -4.85 1.79 26.56
C GLY A 18 -5.46 1.01 25.40
N SER A 19 -6.27 1.66 24.57
CA SER A 19 -6.74 1.08 23.31
C SER A 19 -5.51 0.91 22.43
N PHE A 20 -5.08 -0.32 22.20
CA PHE A 20 -4.08 -0.60 21.19
C PHE A 20 -4.71 -0.30 19.83
N ALA A 21 -3.99 0.45 18.98
CA ALA A 21 -4.42 0.68 17.60
C ALA A 21 -4.60 -0.68 16.90
N GLU A 22 -5.74 -0.87 16.25
CA GLU A 22 -5.99 -2.09 15.47
C GLU A 22 -5.14 -2.01 14.19
N GLU A 23 -4.33 -3.05 13.95
CA GLU A 23 -3.48 -3.15 12.75
C GLU A 23 -3.73 -4.45 12.00
N ILE A 24 -3.74 -4.39 10.67
CA ILE A 24 -3.88 -5.54 9.77
C ILE A 24 -2.70 -5.53 8.80
N GLN A 25 -1.81 -6.50 8.94
CA GLN A 25 -0.65 -6.64 8.08
C GLN A 25 -1.07 -7.04 6.65
N ALA A 26 -0.84 -6.14 5.69
CA ALA A 26 -1.08 -6.41 4.28
C ALA A 26 0.07 -7.23 3.66
N PHE A 27 1.33 -6.85 3.91
CA PHE A 27 2.52 -7.62 3.51
C PHE A 27 3.58 -7.53 4.60
N ASN A 28 4.13 -8.67 5.00
CA ASN A 28 5.23 -8.78 5.98
C ASN A 28 6.52 -9.35 5.35
N PHE A 29 6.45 -9.79 4.09
CA PHE A 29 7.57 -10.31 3.29
C PHE A 29 8.36 -11.44 3.94
N THR A 30 7.69 -12.30 4.72
CA THR A 30 8.28 -13.56 5.14
C THR A 30 8.35 -14.53 3.97
N LYS A 31 9.22 -15.54 4.08
CA LYS A 31 9.33 -16.59 3.05
C LYS A 31 8.00 -17.32 2.85
N GLU A 32 7.31 -17.64 3.94
CA GLU A 32 6.01 -18.29 3.91
C GLU A 32 4.96 -17.45 3.18
N GLU A 33 4.84 -16.16 3.51
CA GLU A 33 3.92 -15.27 2.80
C GLU A 33 4.27 -15.19 1.32
N PHE A 34 5.55 -14.96 0.99
CA PHE A 34 6.01 -14.78 -0.39
C PHE A 34 5.66 -15.98 -1.28
N ASP A 35 5.83 -17.21 -0.77
CA ASP A 35 5.52 -18.44 -1.50
C ASP A 35 4.00 -18.59 -1.78
N ASN A 36 3.15 -17.96 -0.96
CA ASN A 36 1.69 -18.01 -1.08
C ASN A 36 1.10 -16.82 -1.87
N LEU A 37 1.91 -15.83 -2.28
CA LEU A 37 1.42 -14.72 -3.07
C LEU A 37 1.04 -15.14 -4.50
N THR A 38 -0.10 -14.62 -4.95
CA THR A 38 -0.52 -14.80 -6.34
C THR A 38 0.28 -13.93 -7.27
N VAL A 39 0.96 -14.54 -8.25
CA VAL A 39 1.71 -13.82 -9.29
C VAL A 39 0.77 -13.48 -10.46
N ARG A 40 0.56 -12.20 -10.72
CA ARG A 40 -0.10 -11.74 -11.95
C ARG A 40 0.95 -11.28 -12.96
N LYS A 41 1.22 -12.12 -13.97
CA LYS A 41 2.12 -11.78 -15.06
C LYS A 41 1.36 -11.02 -16.15
N ILE A 42 1.85 -9.83 -16.51
CA ILE A 42 1.36 -9.02 -17.63
C ILE A 42 2.31 -9.22 -18.82
N LYS A 43 3.63 -9.00 -18.61
CA LYS A 43 4.66 -9.19 -19.62
C LYS A 43 5.97 -9.60 -18.97
N LYS A 44 6.40 -10.85 -19.10
CA LYS A 44 7.53 -11.40 -18.35
C LYS A 44 7.37 -11.21 -16.83
N LYS A 45 8.22 -11.81 -16.04
CA LYS A 45 8.18 -11.68 -14.58
C LYS A 45 9.21 -10.66 -14.13
N THR A 46 8.78 -9.69 -13.35
CA THR A 46 9.65 -8.85 -12.51
C THR A 46 10.40 -9.77 -11.54
N LYS A 47 11.68 -9.51 -11.33
CA LYS A 47 12.48 -10.27 -10.38
C LYS A 47 12.21 -9.73 -8.98
N TYR A 48 11.61 -10.59 -8.14
CA TYR A 48 11.36 -10.31 -6.73
C TYR A 48 12.30 -11.14 -5.86
N THR A 49 12.94 -10.50 -4.87
CA THR A 49 13.90 -11.14 -3.96
C THR A 49 13.63 -10.66 -2.53
N LEU A 50 13.51 -11.60 -1.60
CA LEU A 50 13.39 -11.29 -0.18
C LEU A 50 14.73 -10.84 0.39
N GLY A 51 14.66 -9.90 1.35
CA GLY A 51 15.79 -9.45 2.14
C GLY A 51 15.32 -8.99 3.51
N SER A 52 16.26 -8.59 4.36
CA SER A 52 15.99 -8.03 5.67
C SER A 52 16.99 -6.93 6.02
N ASN A 53 16.56 -6.02 6.87
CA ASN A 53 17.38 -4.98 7.50
C ASN A 53 16.99 -4.84 8.98
N GLU A 54 17.49 -3.86 9.67
CA GLU A 54 17.18 -3.57 11.08
C GLU A 54 15.69 -3.31 11.36
N ASN A 55 14.93 -2.87 10.34
CA ASN A 55 13.49 -2.56 10.43
C ASN A 55 12.61 -3.75 9.98
N GLY A 56 13.19 -4.92 9.71
CA GLY A 56 12.47 -6.14 9.35
C GLY A 56 12.67 -6.60 7.90
N ASN A 57 11.77 -7.48 7.45
CA ASN A 57 11.84 -8.02 6.10
C ASN A 57 11.43 -6.98 5.05
N PHE A 58 12.02 -7.09 3.86
CA PHE A 58 11.63 -6.31 2.70
C PHE A 58 11.61 -7.18 1.43
N LEU A 59 10.91 -6.71 0.42
CA LEU A 59 10.94 -7.26 -0.92
C LEU A 59 11.65 -6.30 -1.86
N LYS A 60 12.75 -6.75 -2.47
CA LYS A 60 13.41 -6.06 -3.59
C LYS A 60 12.74 -6.47 -4.90
N ALA A 61 12.42 -5.48 -5.74
CA ALA A 61 11.85 -5.66 -7.07
C ALA A 61 12.78 -5.05 -8.13
N GLU A 62 13.12 -5.85 -9.14
CA GLU A 62 13.98 -5.44 -10.26
C GLU A 62 13.24 -5.72 -11.58
N ALA A 63 13.06 -4.70 -12.42
CA ALA A 63 12.40 -4.82 -13.71
C ALA A 63 13.20 -4.13 -14.82
N GLU A 64 13.24 -4.76 -16.01
CA GLU A 64 13.80 -4.19 -17.24
C GLU A 64 13.02 -4.77 -18.43
N GLY A 65 12.00 -4.04 -18.89
CA GLY A 65 11.04 -4.52 -19.88
C GLY A 65 10.09 -5.60 -19.38
N GLN A 66 9.86 -5.66 -18.07
CA GLN A 66 9.01 -6.66 -17.41
C GLN A 66 7.85 -5.98 -16.70
N ALA A 67 6.75 -6.75 -16.52
CA ALA A 67 5.59 -6.34 -15.75
C ALA A 67 4.94 -7.56 -15.11
N SER A 68 5.03 -7.66 -13.79
CA SER A 68 4.25 -8.59 -12.99
C SER A 68 4.02 -8.05 -11.59
N GLY A 69 2.86 -8.32 -11.03
CA GLY A 69 2.52 -7.99 -9.66
C GLY A 69 2.46 -9.22 -8.77
N LEU A 70 2.57 -8.99 -7.47
CA LEU A 70 2.32 -9.95 -6.41
C LEU A 70 1.11 -9.46 -5.60
N GLY A 71 0.15 -10.32 -5.33
CA GLY A 71 -1.04 -9.93 -4.62
C GLY A 71 -1.67 -11.06 -3.83
N LYS A 72 -2.61 -10.69 -2.97
CA LYS A 72 -3.45 -11.62 -2.23
C LYS A 72 -4.86 -11.07 -2.04
N GLU A 73 -5.81 -11.98 -1.92
CA GLU A 73 -7.15 -11.64 -1.42
C GLU A 73 -7.06 -11.46 0.09
N ILE A 74 -7.60 -10.35 0.57
CA ILE A 74 -7.66 -10.00 1.99
C ILE A 74 -8.84 -9.07 2.20
N LEU A 75 -9.63 -9.33 3.24
CA LEU A 75 -10.73 -8.45 3.63
C LEU A 75 -10.23 -7.44 4.66
N ILE A 76 -10.33 -6.15 4.32
CA ILE A 76 -9.95 -5.05 5.21
C ILE A 76 -11.19 -4.21 5.49
N ASN A 77 -11.61 -4.14 6.75
CA ASN A 77 -12.71 -3.28 7.18
C ASN A 77 -12.24 -1.84 7.34
N LEU A 78 -12.57 -0.99 6.36
CA LEU A 78 -12.16 0.42 6.34
C LEU A 78 -12.91 1.31 7.35
N ASN A 79 -13.91 0.78 8.06
CA ASN A 79 -14.53 1.49 9.19
C ASN A 79 -13.69 1.33 10.47
N LYS A 80 -12.85 0.29 10.53
CA LYS A 80 -11.96 0.01 11.66
C LYS A 80 -10.52 0.45 11.37
N THR A 81 -9.99 0.05 10.21
CA THR A 81 -8.60 0.30 9.81
C THR A 81 -8.53 1.01 8.46
N PRO A 82 -8.94 2.31 8.39
CA PRO A 82 -9.00 3.05 7.12
C PRO A 82 -7.64 3.50 6.59
N PHE A 83 -6.59 3.51 7.41
CA PHE A 83 -5.30 4.05 7.04
C PHE A 83 -4.37 2.97 6.51
N LEU A 84 -3.94 3.11 5.25
CA LEU A 84 -2.87 2.32 4.67
C LEU A 84 -1.54 3.00 4.93
N ASN A 85 -0.60 2.25 5.51
CA ASN A 85 0.78 2.64 5.74
C ASN A 85 1.67 1.85 4.79
N ILE A 86 2.60 2.52 4.10
CA ILE A 86 3.51 1.92 3.13
C ILE A 86 4.91 2.43 3.41
N THR A 87 5.85 1.53 3.68
CA THR A 87 7.28 1.84 3.69
C THR A 87 7.91 1.28 2.42
N TRP A 88 8.51 2.13 1.62
CA TRP A 88 9.11 1.79 0.34
C TRP A 88 10.33 2.62 0.01
N LYS A 89 11.09 2.19 -0.99
CA LYS A 89 12.26 2.90 -1.51
C LYS A 89 12.37 2.68 -3.01
N VAL A 90 12.72 3.71 -3.76
CA VAL A 90 13.11 3.62 -5.16
C VAL A 90 14.60 3.92 -5.25
N GLU A 91 15.40 2.89 -5.62
CA GLU A 91 16.84 3.00 -5.82
C GLU A 91 17.17 3.41 -7.26
N LYS A 92 16.40 2.91 -8.23
CA LYS A 92 16.53 3.26 -9.64
C LYS A 92 15.16 3.61 -10.21
N ASP A 93 14.98 4.86 -10.50
CA ASP A 93 13.72 5.45 -10.94
C ASP A 93 13.49 5.35 -12.46
N LEU A 94 12.39 5.95 -12.92
CA LEU A 94 11.94 6.01 -14.29
C LEU A 94 11.81 7.46 -14.76
N PHE A 95 12.79 8.29 -14.43
CA PHE A 95 12.79 9.69 -14.82
C PHE A 95 12.67 9.89 -16.33
N GLY A 96 11.87 10.89 -16.75
CA GLY A 96 11.71 11.28 -18.14
C GLY A 96 10.59 10.56 -18.90
N ILE A 97 9.82 9.66 -18.26
CA ILE A 97 8.64 9.05 -18.88
C ILE A 97 7.37 9.87 -18.57
N ASP A 98 6.38 9.79 -19.47
CA ASP A 98 5.04 10.33 -19.22
C ASP A 98 4.14 9.26 -18.60
N GLU A 99 4.09 9.22 -17.27
CA GLU A 99 3.33 8.23 -16.47
C GLU A 99 1.82 8.25 -16.77
N LYS A 100 1.29 9.32 -17.35
CA LYS A 100 -0.13 9.48 -17.70
C LYS A 100 -0.50 8.89 -19.07
N SER A 101 0.52 8.58 -19.87
CA SER A 101 0.35 8.00 -21.22
C SER A 101 0.47 6.47 -21.19
N LYS A 102 -0.11 5.78 -22.18
CA LYS A 102 0.07 4.32 -22.34
C LYS A 102 1.53 3.90 -22.54
N LYS A 103 2.35 4.79 -23.15
CA LYS A 103 3.76 4.48 -23.43
C LYS A 103 4.66 4.61 -22.22
N GLY A 104 4.28 5.44 -21.27
CA GLY A 104 5.05 5.69 -20.07
C GLY A 104 4.36 5.25 -18.77
N HIS A 105 3.28 4.46 -18.83
CA HIS A 105 2.56 4.00 -17.64
C HIS A 105 3.31 2.85 -16.95
N ASP A 106 4.50 3.16 -16.51
CA ASP A 106 5.40 2.31 -15.72
C ASP A 106 5.71 2.98 -14.38
N TYR A 107 5.87 2.17 -13.35
CA TYR A 107 6.19 2.68 -12.01
C TYR A 107 7.25 1.81 -11.35
N ALA A 108 8.23 2.47 -10.73
CA ALA A 108 9.24 1.80 -9.93
C ALA A 108 8.62 1.07 -8.73
N ALA A 109 7.65 1.70 -8.08
CA ALA A 109 6.90 1.05 -7.01
C ALA A 109 5.43 1.50 -7.00
N ARG A 110 4.51 0.54 -6.83
CA ARG A 110 3.09 0.81 -6.62
C ARG A 110 2.42 -0.25 -5.76
N VAL A 111 1.42 0.21 -4.99
CA VAL A 111 0.57 -0.62 -4.14
C VAL A 111 -0.87 -0.44 -4.58
N PHE A 112 -1.53 -1.53 -4.89
CA PHE A 112 -2.93 -1.56 -5.29
C PHE A 112 -3.82 -1.89 -4.09
N VAL A 113 -4.91 -1.15 -3.94
CA VAL A 113 -6.04 -1.53 -3.10
C VAL A 113 -7.25 -1.77 -3.99
N ILE A 114 -7.94 -2.89 -3.78
CA ILE A 114 -8.93 -3.40 -4.72
C ILE A 114 -10.27 -3.60 -4.01
N LYS A 115 -11.32 -2.98 -4.56
CA LYS A 115 -12.71 -3.22 -4.20
C LYS A 115 -13.41 -4.01 -5.30
N LYS A 116 -13.93 -5.18 -4.96
CA LYS A 116 -14.84 -5.95 -5.84
C LYS A 116 -16.21 -5.24 -5.86
N THR A 117 -16.65 -4.80 -7.03
CA THR A 117 -17.95 -4.10 -7.21
C THR A 117 -18.94 -4.90 -8.07
N GLY A 118 -18.65 -6.16 -8.36
CA GLY A 118 -19.49 -7.07 -9.11
C GLY A 118 -18.87 -8.45 -9.22
N SER A 119 -19.51 -9.34 -9.98
CA SER A 119 -19.16 -10.76 -10.08
C SER A 119 -17.89 -11.06 -10.90
N THR A 120 -17.38 -10.10 -11.65
CA THR A 120 -16.18 -10.31 -12.49
C THR A 120 -15.04 -9.37 -12.08
N ALA A 121 -13.79 -9.77 -12.33
CA ALA A 121 -12.63 -8.92 -12.12
C ALA A 121 -12.69 -7.60 -12.93
N LEU A 122 -13.42 -7.59 -14.05
CA LEU A 122 -13.64 -6.40 -14.88
C LEU A 122 -14.51 -5.35 -14.20
N SER A 123 -15.29 -5.70 -13.18
CA SER A 123 -16.11 -4.75 -12.42
C SER A 123 -15.35 -4.09 -11.27
N ASN A 124 -14.18 -4.61 -10.87
CA ASN A 124 -13.41 -4.09 -9.74
C ASN A 124 -13.03 -2.62 -9.91
N ARG A 125 -12.93 -1.90 -8.80
CA ARG A 125 -12.33 -0.57 -8.70
C ARG A 125 -11.01 -0.69 -7.95
N ALA A 126 -10.00 0.04 -8.39
CA ALA A 126 -8.70 0.05 -7.77
C ALA A 126 -8.16 1.47 -7.62
N ILE A 127 -7.45 1.71 -6.54
CA ILE A 127 -6.53 2.84 -6.42
C ILE A 127 -5.13 2.25 -6.44
N ASN A 128 -4.27 2.80 -7.29
CA ASN A 128 -2.85 2.48 -7.36
C ASN A 128 -2.12 3.61 -6.66
N TYR A 129 -1.68 3.40 -5.46
CA TYR A 129 -0.76 4.31 -4.80
C TYR A 129 0.62 4.12 -5.42
N VAL A 130 1.20 5.20 -5.95
CA VAL A 130 2.44 5.14 -6.71
C VAL A 130 3.56 5.95 -6.06
N PHE A 131 4.78 5.42 -6.16
CA PHE A 131 6.01 6.17 -5.99
C PHE A 131 6.40 6.68 -7.39
N SER A 132 6.09 7.93 -7.67
CA SER A 132 6.30 8.52 -9.00
C SER A 132 7.76 8.91 -9.22
N SER A 133 8.21 8.83 -10.45
CA SER A 133 9.51 9.36 -10.87
C SER A 133 9.41 10.76 -11.50
N ASN A 134 8.19 11.20 -11.86
CA ASN A 134 8.01 12.40 -12.69
C ASN A 134 6.96 13.38 -12.15
N GLU A 135 6.06 12.94 -11.28
CA GLU A 135 4.91 13.72 -10.83
C GLU A 135 5.01 14.12 -9.35
N GLU A 136 4.21 15.10 -8.93
CA GLU A 136 4.20 15.61 -7.57
C GLU A 136 3.26 14.83 -6.65
N ILE A 137 3.56 14.77 -5.35
CA ILE A 137 2.71 14.18 -4.33
C ILE A 137 1.32 14.82 -4.35
N GLY A 138 0.28 13.99 -4.26
CA GLY A 138 -1.13 14.41 -4.25
C GLY A 138 -1.77 14.49 -5.64
N GLN A 139 -1.00 14.41 -6.72
CA GLN A 139 -1.55 14.30 -8.07
C GLN A 139 -2.16 12.92 -8.31
N TYR A 140 -3.21 12.87 -9.13
CA TYR A 140 -3.87 11.63 -9.50
C TYR A 140 -4.48 11.72 -10.90
N TRP A 141 -4.61 10.58 -11.56
CA TRP A 141 -5.24 10.45 -12.88
C TRP A 141 -5.82 9.06 -13.08
N ARG A 142 -6.74 8.94 -14.03
CA ARG A 142 -7.26 7.64 -14.43
C ARG A 142 -6.19 6.88 -15.22
N SER A 143 -6.03 5.60 -14.92
CA SER A 143 -5.13 4.74 -15.69
C SER A 143 -5.47 4.82 -17.19
N PRO A 144 -4.47 4.99 -18.08
CA PRO A 144 -4.69 5.03 -19.52
C PRO A 144 -5.19 3.69 -20.10
N PHE A 145 -5.15 2.62 -19.32
CA PHE A 145 -5.62 1.28 -19.71
C PHE A 145 -7.05 1.00 -19.25
N THR A 146 -7.52 1.63 -18.18
CA THR A 146 -8.87 1.43 -17.67
C THR A 146 -9.36 2.58 -16.80
N LYS A 147 -10.60 3.01 -17.02
CA LYS A 147 -11.25 4.04 -16.19
C LYS A 147 -11.59 3.56 -14.77
N LYS A 148 -11.39 2.28 -14.47
CA LYS A 148 -11.72 1.64 -13.19
C LYS A 148 -10.56 1.63 -12.20
N SER A 149 -9.39 2.09 -12.63
CA SER A 149 -8.19 2.24 -11.83
C SER A 149 -7.72 3.69 -11.87
N ILE A 150 -7.31 4.21 -10.73
CA ILE A 150 -6.78 5.56 -10.58
C ILE A 150 -5.40 5.45 -9.97
N ASP A 151 -4.42 6.12 -10.59
CA ASP A 151 -3.07 6.26 -10.06
C ASP A 151 -3.04 7.51 -9.17
N TYR A 152 -2.50 7.38 -7.96
CA TYR A 152 -2.43 8.45 -6.96
C TYR A 152 -1.03 8.49 -6.35
N VAL A 153 -0.35 9.62 -6.50
CA VAL A 153 1.04 9.81 -6.08
C VAL A 153 1.11 10.04 -4.57
N LEU A 154 1.74 9.13 -3.84
CA LEU A 154 2.01 9.27 -2.40
C LEU A 154 3.48 9.58 -2.09
N ALA A 155 4.39 9.27 -2.99
CA ALA A 155 5.81 9.61 -2.89
C ALA A 155 6.40 9.91 -4.27
N THR A 156 7.51 10.64 -4.32
CA THR A 156 8.18 10.96 -5.57
C THR A 156 9.71 10.95 -5.40
N THR A 157 10.44 10.47 -6.42
CA THR A 157 11.91 10.49 -6.44
C THR A 157 12.49 11.90 -6.54
N LYS A 158 11.68 12.90 -6.91
CA LYS A 158 12.07 14.32 -6.88
C LYS A 158 12.47 14.80 -5.49
N THR A 159 11.87 14.24 -4.44
CA THR A 159 12.14 14.60 -3.03
C THR A 159 12.78 13.48 -2.22
N ASN A 160 12.59 12.22 -2.63
CA ASN A 160 13.03 11.03 -1.89
C ASN A 160 13.74 10.04 -2.82
N ASN A 161 14.92 10.42 -3.31
CA ASN A 161 15.69 9.57 -4.21
C ASN A 161 16.57 8.61 -3.40
N ASN A 162 16.41 7.30 -3.63
CA ASN A 162 17.14 6.23 -2.96
C ASN A 162 17.04 6.23 -1.42
N GLU A 163 15.94 6.74 -0.89
CA GLU A 163 15.65 6.80 0.54
C GLU A 163 14.44 5.95 0.90
N TRP A 164 14.45 5.35 2.09
CA TRP A 164 13.26 4.74 2.67
C TRP A 164 12.29 5.83 3.13
N VAL A 165 11.07 5.77 2.64
CA VAL A 165 10.00 6.67 3.06
C VAL A 165 8.80 5.86 3.53
N THR A 166 8.18 6.34 4.61
CA THR A 166 6.90 5.82 5.08
C THR A 166 5.83 6.86 4.79
N VAL A 167 4.79 6.43 4.09
CA VAL A 167 3.62 7.26 3.77
C VAL A 167 2.38 6.65 4.38
N LYS A 168 1.38 7.50 4.67
CA LYS A 168 0.10 7.11 5.24
C LYS A 168 -1.02 7.80 4.49
N THR A 169 -2.08 7.06 4.13
CA THR A 169 -3.25 7.63 3.49
C THR A 169 -4.54 7.00 4.02
N ASN A 170 -5.65 7.75 3.96
CA ASN A 170 -6.96 7.23 4.34
C ASN A 170 -7.67 6.67 3.10
N VAL A 171 -7.62 5.36 2.94
CA VAL A 171 -8.15 4.64 1.77
C VAL A 171 -9.65 4.84 1.59
N LYS A 172 -10.42 4.90 2.68
CA LYS A 172 -11.88 5.13 2.60
C LYS A 172 -12.18 6.51 2.00
N LYS A 173 -11.47 7.55 2.47
CA LYS A 173 -11.60 8.92 1.92
C LYS A 173 -11.12 9.00 0.48
N ASP A 174 -10.06 8.27 0.14
CA ASP A 174 -9.52 8.25 -1.22
C ASP A 174 -10.50 7.60 -2.21
N PHE A 175 -11.15 6.49 -1.86
CA PHE A 175 -12.21 5.91 -2.70
C PHE A 175 -13.36 6.88 -2.92
N LYS A 176 -13.79 7.59 -1.86
CA LYS A 176 -14.84 8.61 -2.00
C LYS A 176 -14.40 9.75 -2.91
N LYS A 177 -13.21 10.29 -2.69
CA LYS A 177 -12.63 11.39 -3.49
C LYS A 177 -12.41 11.03 -4.96
N LEU A 178 -11.83 9.86 -5.23
CA LEU A 178 -11.30 9.50 -6.55
C LEU A 178 -12.30 8.73 -7.43
N HIS A 179 -13.15 7.89 -6.81
CA HIS A 179 -14.14 7.07 -7.50
C HIS A 179 -15.58 7.51 -7.26
N ASP A 180 -15.82 8.47 -6.34
CA ASP A 180 -17.14 8.80 -5.79
C ASP A 180 -17.87 7.56 -5.24
N LEU A 181 -17.12 6.71 -4.54
CA LEU A 181 -17.59 5.43 -4.03
C LEU A 181 -17.38 5.34 -2.52
N ASP A 182 -18.45 5.09 -1.79
CA ASP A 182 -18.37 4.77 -0.37
C ASP A 182 -18.00 3.29 -0.21
N VAL A 183 -16.82 3.03 0.37
CA VAL A 183 -16.26 1.69 0.52
C VAL A 183 -16.03 1.39 1.99
N ASP A 184 -16.71 0.39 2.51
CA ASP A 184 -16.54 -0.08 3.88
C ASP A 184 -15.53 -1.24 3.99
N GLU A 185 -15.22 -1.89 2.87
CA GLU A 185 -14.36 -3.07 2.82
C GLU A 185 -13.56 -3.15 1.52
N LEU A 186 -12.27 -3.48 1.64
CA LEU A 186 -11.44 -3.92 0.52
C LEU A 186 -11.45 -5.45 0.40
N ASN A 187 -11.16 -5.95 -0.80
CA ASN A 187 -11.16 -7.37 -1.10
C ASN A 187 -9.79 -7.91 -1.54
N GLY A 188 -8.81 -7.03 -1.70
CA GLY A 188 -7.47 -7.44 -2.06
C GLY A 188 -6.46 -6.31 -2.07
N VAL A 189 -5.20 -6.70 -1.97
CA VAL A 189 -4.04 -5.82 -2.08
C VAL A 189 -3.02 -6.46 -3.01
N ALA A 190 -2.26 -5.61 -3.73
CA ALA A 190 -1.17 -6.08 -4.57
C ALA A 190 -0.06 -5.03 -4.63
N ILE A 191 1.15 -5.48 -4.97
CA ILE A 191 2.29 -4.62 -5.28
C ILE A 191 2.77 -4.91 -6.70
N MET A 192 3.40 -3.94 -7.33
CA MET A 192 3.96 -4.12 -8.67
C MET A 192 5.09 -3.13 -8.93
N THR A 193 6.12 -3.63 -9.59
CA THR A 193 7.18 -2.85 -10.25
C THR A 193 7.19 -3.27 -11.70
N ASP A 194 7.04 -2.33 -12.60
CA ASP A 194 6.95 -2.59 -14.04
C ASP A 194 7.68 -1.54 -14.88
N THR A 195 8.19 -1.99 -16.00
CA THR A 195 8.93 -1.18 -16.98
C THR A 195 8.67 -1.70 -18.39
N ASP A 196 7.50 -2.34 -18.60
CA ASP A 196 7.26 -3.01 -19.88
C ASP A 196 6.88 -2.04 -21.01
N ASN A 197 6.56 -0.82 -20.70
CA ASN A 197 6.33 0.24 -21.67
C ASN A 197 7.63 0.98 -22.00
N SER A 198 8.33 1.53 -21.01
CA SER A 198 9.55 2.33 -21.17
C SER A 198 10.80 1.50 -21.49
N LYS A 199 10.86 0.24 -21.06
CA LYS A 199 12.05 -0.64 -21.10
C LYS A 199 13.23 -0.17 -20.25
N ILE A 200 13.05 0.86 -19.45
CA ILE A 200 14.08 1.37 -18.55
C ILE A 200 14.23 0.39 -17.37
N LYS A 201 15.43 0.19 -16.89
CA LYS A 201 15.67 -0.62 -15.69
C LYS A 201 15.24 0.15 -14.45
N SER A 202 14.46 -0.51 -13.60
CA SER A 202 14.03 0.04 -12.31
C SER A 202 14.34 -0.91 -11.16
N ILE A 203 14.62 -0.34 -9.99
CA ILE A 203 14.87 -1.08 -8.74
C ILE A 203 14.12 -0.37 -7.61
N ALA A 204 13.27 -1.13 -6.93
CA ALA A 204 12.52 -0.64 -5.78
C ALA A 204 12.46 -1.67 -4.66
N TYR A 205 12.05 -1.21 -3.48
CA TYR A 205 11.92 -2.02 -2.27
C TYR A 205 10.60 -1.70 -1.59
N TYR A 206 9.98 -2.73 -1.02
CA TYR A 206 8.74 -2.65 -0.25
C TYR A 206 8.97 -3.23 1.14
N GLN A 207 8.49 -2.55 2.17
CA GLN A 207 8.58 -2.97 3.57
C GLN A 207 7.36 -2.46 4.34
N ASN A 208 6.94 -3.16 5.38
CA ASN A 208 5.90 -2.68 6.33
C ASN A 208 4.66 -2.10 5.65
N ILE A 209 3.91 -2.93 4.91
CA ILE A 209 2.64 -2.52 4.31
C ILE A 209 1.51 -3.05 5.20
N TYR A 210 0.79 -2.14 5.87
CA TYR A 210 -0.28 -2.51 6.81
C TYR A 210 -1.39 -1.47 6.87
N PHE A 211 -2.55 -1.88 7.35
CA PHE A 211 -3.67 -1.01 7.64
C PHE A 211 -3.78 -0.76 9.14
N SER A 212 -4.17 0.47 9.54
CA SER A 212 -4.30 0.87 10.93
C SER A 212 -5.56 1.69 11.19
N SER A 213 -5.98 1.73 12.46
CA SER A 213 -7.12 2.55 12.91
C SER A 213 -6.78 4.04 13.01
N GLU A 214 -5.50 4.37 13.18
CA GLU A 214 -4.98 5.74 13.33
C GLU A 214 -3.66 5.94 12.59
#